data_68ac8e50acc3f8cad0d8c2289f0813b4
#
_entry.id   68ac8e50acc3f8cad0d8c2289f0813b4
#
_cell.length_a   1.000
_cell.length_b   1.000
_cell.length_c   1.000
_cell.angle_alpha   90.00
_cell.angle_beta   90.00
_cell.angle_gamma   90.00
#
_symmetry.space_group_name_H-M   'P 1'
#
loop_
_entity.id
_entity.type
_entity.pdbx_description
1 polymer ?
#
loop_
_entity_poly.entity_id
_entity_poly.type
_entity_poly.pdbx_seq_one_letter_code
_entity_poly.pdbx_strand_id
1 'polypeptide(L)'
;MPDISQRGQEMPASPIRKLVPLANAAKERGVKVYHLNIGQPDIPTPQVGLDALKHIDRKTLEYSPSEGLLSLRRKLRDYYRRFNIDVEVDDIIVTTGGSEAVLFAFMATLDPGDEIIVPEPAYANYMAFAISAGAKIVPVRSSIETGFALPEIEEFEKLITPRTKGILICNPNNPTGYLYTQKEMNLLRDLVKKHDLFLYSDEVYREFCYTGAPYISAFHLEGIEEQVVLIDSVSKRYSECGIRVGALITKHKELKKNVIKFCQARLSPPLLGQIVAEASIDAPADYMLMTYNEYVERRKFLVDGLNRIPGCYSPIPMGAFYTVVSLPVDDADRFCQWCLSDFEYEGQTVFMAPASGFYTTPGLGKNEVRVAYVIEKEELGKALEVLRKALDAGIPTVLLDRDIAGLDVGRVMLDNERAG
;
A
#
# COMPACT_ATOMS: atom_id res chain seq x y z
N MET A 1 19.66 29.24 13.70
CA MET A 1 18.92 28.05 14.13
C MET A 1 19.65 26.83 13.62
N PRO A 2 19.64 25.68 14.33
CA PRO A 2 20.26 24.46 13.81
C PRO A 2 19.59 24.03 12.50
N ASP A 3 20.37 23.48 11.57
CA ASP A 3 19.85 22.96 10.32
C ASP A 3 19.20 21.57 10.51
N ILE A 4 18.15 21.30 9.73
CA ILE A 4 17.52 19.98 9.67
C ILE A 4 18.39 19.08 8.79
N SER A 5 18.50 17.79 9.13
CA SER A 5 19.27 16.82 8.35
C SER A 5 18.77 16.75 6.89
N GLN A 6 19.68 16.49 5.95
CA GLN A 6 19.32 16.28 4.54
C GLN A 6 18.23 15.20 4.38
N ARG A 7 18.35 14.08 5.11
CA ARG A 7 17.33 13.01 5.15
C ARG A 7 15.95 13.52 5.57
N GLY A 8 15.89 14.41 6.56
CA GLY A 8 14.62 15.03 7.00
C GLY A 8 14.01 15.94 5.94
N GLN A 9 14.85 16.62 5.14
CA GLN A 9 14.40 17.48 4.03
C GLN A 9 13.94 16.65 2.82
N GLU A 10 14.58 15.52 2.53
CA GLU A 10 14.26 14.61 1.41
C GLU A 10 13.05 13.71 1.67
N MET A 11 12.60 13.61 2.93
CA MET A 11 11.46 12.75 3.28
C MET A 11 10.19 13.19 2.55
N PRO A 12 9.58 12.33 1.70
CA PRO A 12 8.42 12.72 0.92
C PRO A 12 7.16 12.84 1.77
N ALA A 13 6.30 13.80 1.43
CA ALA A 13 4.95 13.85 1.97
C ALA A 13 4.14 12.66 1.46
N SER A 14 3.32 12.07 2.33
CA SER A 14 2.47 10.95 1.95
C SER A 14 1.42 11.36 0.89
N PRO A 15 1.41 10.77 -0.31
CA PRO A 15 0.41 11.08 -1.35
C PRO A 15 -1.01 10.73 -0.90
N ILE A 16 -1.14 9.77 0.02
CA ILE A 16 -2.41 9.30 0.57
C ILE A 16 -2.98 10.31 1.57
N ARG A 17 -2.12 11.08 2.25
CA ARG A 17 -2.50 11.96 3.37
C ARG A 17 -2.32 13.45 3.11
N LYS A 18 -1.58 13.83 2.06
CA LYS A 18 -1.30 15.25 1.78
C LYS A 18 -2.56 16.11 1.61
N LEU A 19 -3.67 15.52 1.16
CA LEU A 19 -4.94 16.20 0.95
C LEU A 19 -5.92 16.09 2.16
N VAL A 20 -5.52 15.46 3.28
CA VAL A 20 -6.37 15.34 4.49
C VAL A 20 -6.84 16.71 5.02
N PRO A 21 -6.00 17.76 5.05
CA PRO A 21 -6.46 19.09 5.48
C PRO A 21 -7.65 19.61 4.66
N LEU A 22 -7.64 19.39 3.33
CA LEU A 22 -8.75 19.80 2.46
C LEU A 22 -10.02 18.98 2.71
N ALA A 23 -9.86 17.66 2.92
CA ALA A 23 -10.99 16.81 3.27
C ALA A 23 -11.62 17.20 4.63
N ASN A 24 -10.80 17.60 5.61
CA ASN A 24 -11.30 18.11 6.88
C ASN A 24 -12.04 19.44 6.70
N ALA A 25 -11.48 20.38 5.93
CA ALA A 25 -12.15 21.63 5.61
C ALA A 25 -13.48 21.41 4.86
N ALA A 26 -13.56 20.42 3.95
CA ALA A 26 -14.82 20.05 3.30
C ALA A 26 -15.87 19.58 4.33
N LYS A 27 -15.46 18.71 5.25
CA LYS A 27 -16.35 18.24 6.35
C LYS A 27 -16.81 19.37 7.26
N GLU A 28 -15.94 20.34 7.57
CA GLU A 28 -16.29 21.53 8.35
C GLU A 28 -17.35 22.42 7.66
N ARG A 29 -17.34 22.41 6.30
CA ARG A 29 -18.42 23.05 5.49
C ARG A 29 -19.71 22.23 5.43
N GLY A 30 -19.75 21.03 6.06
CA GLY A 30 -20.90 20.14 6.03
C GLY A 30 -20.94 19.18 4.83
N VAL A 31 -19.87 19.12 4.03
CA VAL A 31 -19.79 18.24 2.85
C VAL A 31 -19.43 16.84 3.29
N LYS A 32 -20.20 15.83 2.86
CA LYS A 32 -19.89 14.42 3.06
C LYS A 32 -18.75 14.00 2.14
N VAL A 33 -17.64 13.47 2.72
CA VAL A 33 -16.46 13.02 1.97
C VAL A 33 -16.44 11.49 1.92
N TYR A 34 -16.49 10.92 0.72
CA TYR A 34 -16.28 9.49 0.50
C TYR A 34 -14.79 9.17 0.42
N HIS A 35 -14.27 8.45 1.42
CA HIS A 35 -12.85 8.12 1.54
C HIS A 35 -12.47 6.90 0.72
N LEU A 36 -12.05 7.12 -0.52
CA LEU A 36 -11.49 6.09 -1.41
C LEU A 36 -9.95 6.11 -1.43
N ASN A 37 -9.33 7.02 -0.67
CA ASN A 37 -7.89 7.24 -0.65
C ASN A 37 -7.14 6.31 0.30
N ILE A 38 -7.78 5.79 1.34
CA ILE A 38 -7.13 5.03 2.43
C ILE A 38 -7.58 3.56 2.41
N GLY A 39 -6.61 2.66 2.47
CA GLY A 39 -6.86 1.22 2.56
C GLY A 39 -7.01 0.75 4.00
N GLN A 40 -7.96 1.30 4.71
CA GLN A 40 -8.35 0.85 6.04
C GLN A 40 -9.67 0.11 5.93
N PRO A 41 -9.68 -1.23 6.13
CA PRO A 41 -10.91 -2.02 6.13
C PRO A 41 -11.96 -1.45 7.09
N ASP A 42 -13.23 -1.48 6.68
CA ASP A 42 -14.39 -1.13 7.49
C ASP A 42 -15.15 -2.36 8.02
N ILE A 43 -14.78 -3.55 7.55
CA ILE A 43 -15.33 -4.81 8.06
C ILE A 43 -14.96 -4.93 9.54
N PRO A 44 -15.89 -5.31 10.43
CA PRO A 44 -15.62 -5.39 11.85
C PRO A 44 -14.42 -6.27 12.20
N THR A 45 -13.59 -5.83 13.15
CA THR A 45 -12.54 -6.64 13.75
C THR A 45 -13.14 -7.90 14.38
N PRO A 46 -12.49 -9.07 14.32
CA PRO A 46 -12.97 -10.29 14.96
C PRO A 46 -13.31 -10.07 16.44
N GLN A 47 -14.50 -10.49 16.86
CA GLN A 47 -14.96 -10.26 18.22
C GLN A 47 -14.01 -10.88 19.27
N VAL A 48 -13.41 -12.03 18.96
CA VAL A 48 -12.43 -12.70 19.84
C VAL A 48 -11.20 -11.81 20.13
N GLY A 49 -10.76 -11.02 19.14
CA GLY A 49 -9.70 -10.05 19.31
C GLY A 49 -10.10 -8.89 20.25
N LEU A 50 -11.29 -8.32 20.04
CA LEU A 50 -11.82 -7.26 20.88
C LEU A 50 -12.08 -7.72 22.31
N ASP A 51 -12.57 -8.95 22.48
CA ASP A 51 -12.84 -9.53 23.81
C ASP A 51 -11.56 -9.82 24.55
N ALA A 52 -10.45 -10.15 23.89
CA ALA A 52 -9.15 -10.34 24.52
C ALA A 52 -8.69 -9.09 25.30
N LEU A 53 -9.03 -7.88 24.85
CA LEU A 53 -8.75 -6.64 25.58
C LEU A 53 -9.56 -6.49 26.88
N LYS A 54 -10.78 -7.04 26.91
CA LYS A 54 -11.65 -6.97 28.08
C LYS A 54 -11.24 -7.93 29.20
N HIS A 55 -10.50 -8.98 28.84
CA HIS A 55 -10.14 -10.08 29.75
C HIS A 55 -8.63 -10.15 30.01
N ILE A 56 -7.95 -9.00 30.11
CA ILE A 56 -6.54 -8.94 30.44
C ILE A 56 -6.35 -9.20 31.92
N ASP A 57 -5.90 -10.42 32.29
CA ASP A 57 -5.56 -10.76 33.67
C ASP A 57 -4.04 -10.54 33.91
N ARG A 58 -3.63 -9.28 33.93
CA ARG A 58 -2.26 -8.86 34.23
C ARG A 58 -2.27 -7.71 35.23
N LYS A 59 -1.42 -7.80 36.26
CA LYS A 59 -1.24 -6.71 37.24
C LYS A 59 -0.37 -5.58 36.70
N THR A 60 0.53 -5.87 35.78
CA THR A 60 1.42 -4.94 35.12
C THR A 60 1.43 -5.19 33.63
N LEU A 61 1.66 -4.15 32.82
CA LEU A 61 1.86 -4.26 31.38
C LEU A 61 3.37 -4.14 31.10
N GLU A 62 4.06 -5.25 31.32
CA GLU A 62 5.50 -5.36 31.17
C GLU A 62 5.94 -5.40 29.69
N TYR A 63 7.23 -5.18 29.44
CA TYR A 63 7.79 -5.42 28.12
C TYR A 63 7.66 -6.90 27.73
N SER A 64 7.21 -7.15 26.52
CA SER A 64 7.30 -8.49 25.93
C SER A 64 8.74 -8.78 25.44
N PRO A 65 9.09 -10.03 25.10
CA PRO A 65 10.32 -10.32 24.39
C PRO A 65 10.49 -9.44 23.15
N SER A 66 11.73 -9.06 22.83
CA SER A 66 12.01 -8.15 21.72
C SER A 66 11.57 -8.69 20.35
N GLU A 67 11.61 -10.00 20.18
CA GLU A 67 11.11 -10.73 19.01
C GLU A 67 9.59 -10.97 19.02
N GLY A 68 8.91 -10.59 20.11
CA GLY A 68 7.47 -10.80 20.30
C GLY A 68 7.13 -12.03 21.15
N LEU A 69 5.86 -12.08 21.59
CA LEU A 69 5.35 -13.18 22.42
C LEU A 69 5.52 -14.53 21.71
N LEU A 70 6.06 -15.51 22.42
CA LEU A 70 6.27 -16.86 21.90
C LEU A 70 4.95 -17.53 21.50
N SER A 71 3.87 -17.29 22.25
CA SER A 71 2.52 -17.78 21.94
C SER A 71 2.01 -17.24 20.60
N LEU A 72 2.15 -15.94 20.36
CA LEU A 72 1.79 -15.32 19.09
C LEU A 72 2.63 -15.87 17.93
N ARG A 73 3.96 -15.96 18.09
CA ARG A 73 4.85 -16.51 17.04
C ARG A 73 4.50 -17.95 16.68
N ARG A 74 4.11 -18.80 17.67
CA ARG A 74 3.62 -20.16 17.41
C ARG A 74 2.34 -20.15 16.57
N LYS A 75 1.38 -19.31 16.92
CA LYS A 75 0.12 -19.17 16.15
C LYS A 75 0.37 -18.62 14.73
N LEU A 76 1.29 -17.66 14.57
CA LEU A 76 1.69 -17.16 13.26
C LEU A 76 2.33 -18.26 12.41
N ARG A 77 3.23 -19.09 12.98
CA ARG A 77 3.77 -20.26 12.29
C ARG A 77 2.65 -21.19 11.80
N ASP A 78 1.70 -21.52 12.66
CA ASP A 78 0.60 -22.42 12.32
C ASP A 78 -0.35 -21.78 11.29
N TYR A 79 -0.52 -20.45 11.34
CA TYR A 79 -1.21 -19.69 10.31
C TYR A 79 -0.49 -19.78 8.95
N TYR A 80 0.83 -19.57 8.88
CA TYR A 80 1.59 -19.67 7.62
C TYR A 80 1.52 -21.07 7.01
N ARG A 81 1.52 -22.11 7.82
CA ARG A 81 1.35 -23.51 7.36
C ARG A 81 0.04 -23.75 6.61
N ARG A 82 -1.03 -22.97 6.89
CA ARG A 82 -2.29 -23.05 6.12
C ARG A 82 -2.11 -22.63 4.64
N PHE A 83 -1.06 -21.88 4.36
CA PHE A 83 -0.68 -21.44 3.02
C PHE A 83 0.52 -22.24 2.47
N ASN A 84 0.88 -23.34 3.07
CA ASN A 84 2.08 -24.15 2.75
C ASN A 84 3.39 -23.34 2.84
N ILE A 85 3.42 -22.28 3.63
CA ILE A 85 4.61 -21.51 3.95
C ILE A 85 5.29 -22.21 5.12
N ASP A 86 6.40 -22.89 4.82
CA ASP A 86 7.18 -23.65 5.80
C ASP A 86 8.19 -22.73 6.49
N VAL A 87 7.86 -22.30 7.71
CA VAL A 87 8.72 -21.46 8.56
C VAL A 87 8.67 -21.96 10.00
N GLU A 88 9.77 -21.81 10.72
CA GLU A 88 9.84 -22.13 12.14
C GLU A 88 9.54 -20.89 12.99
N VAL A 89 9.23 -21.12 14.27
CA VAL A 89 8.93 -20.05 15.24
C VAL A 89 10.07 -19.04 15.32
N ASP A 90 11.32 -19.51 15.22
CA ASP A 90 12.51 -18.67 15.29
C ASP A 90 12.80 -17.89 13.99
N ASP A 91 12.08 -18.18 12.91
CA ASP A 91 12.13 -17.38 11.68
C ASP A 91 11.24 -16.15 11.74
N ILE A 92 10.35 -16.06 12.73
CA ILE A 92 9.31 -15.05 12.87
C ILE A 92 9.71 -14.02 13.93
N ILE A 93 9.80 -12.77 13.53
CA ILE A 93 10.05 -11.61 14.40
C ILE A 93 8.82 -10.71 14.34
N VAL A 94 8.15 -10.50 15.46
CA VAL A 94 6.99 -9.59 15.56
C VAL A 94 7.46 -8.14 15.53
N THR A 95 6.78 -7.32 14.75
CA THR A 95 7.10 -5.91 14.54
C THR A 95 5.90 -5.00 14.80
N THR A 96 6.15 -3.70 14.91
CA THR A 96 5.12 -2.66 15.03
C THR A 96 4.46 -2.40 13.67
N GLY A 97 3.72 -3.40 13.19
CA GLY A 97 3.14 -3.45 11.84
C GLY A 97 4.17 -3.74 10.76
N GLY A 98 3.70 -3.96 9.52
CA GLY A 98 4.57 -4.21 8.35
C GLY A 98 5.56 -3.07 8.08
N SER A 99 5.23 -1.83 8.46
CA SER A 99 6.13 -0.68 8.29
C SER A 99 7.46 -0.84 9.03
N GLU A 100 7.44 -1.31 10.28
CA GLU A 100 8.67 -1.57 11.03
C GLU A 100 9.41 -2.79 10.46
N ALA A 101 8.69 -3.80 9.97
CA ALA A 101 9.29 -4.94 9.31
C ALA A 101 10.12 -4.54 8.08
N VAL A 102 9.57 -3.69 7.20
CA VAL A 102 10.32 -3.15 6.05
C VAL A 102 11.51 -2.32 6.51
N LEU A 103 11.30 -1.42 7.47
CA LEU A 103 12.37 -0.54 7.96
C LEU A 103 13.53 -1.35 8.57
N PHE A 104 13.24 -2.34 9.42
CA PHE A 104 14.28 -3.18 10.04
C PHE A 104 14.96 -4.09 9.01
N ALA A 105 14.21 -4.61 8.02
CA ALA A 105 14.81 -5.34 6.91
C ALA A 105 15.84 -4.47 6.18
N PHE A 106 15.46 -3.25 5.79
CA PHE A 106 16.34 -2.32 5.09
C PHE A 106 17.54 -1.89 5.93
N MET A 107 17.30 -1.51 7.18
CA MET A 107 18.41 -1.09 8.08
C MET A 107 19.40 -2.23 8.37
N ALA A 108 18.99 -3.49 8.28
CA ALA A 108 19.85 -4.63 8.55
C ALA A 108 20.58 -5.17 7.31
N THR A 109 20.16 -4.77 6.10
CA THR A 109 20.70 -5.32 4.85
C THR A 109 21.29 -4.28 3.90
N LEU A 110 21.08 -2.98 4.16
CA LEU A 110 21.48 -1.90 3.28
C LEU A 110 22.42 -0.91 3.97
N ASP A 111 23.45 -0.54 3.26
CA ASP A 111 24.35 0.56 3.62
C ASP A 111 23.95 1.85 2.89
N PRO A 112 24.44 3.03 3.34
CA PRO A 112 24.19 4.28 2.64
C PRO A 112 24.65 4.25 1.18
N GLY A 113 23.70 4.51 0.27
CA GLY A 113 23.92 4.52 -1.18
C GLY A 113 23.63 3.18 -1.86
N ASP A 114 23.27 2.14 -1.12
CA ASP A 114 22.76 0.89 -1.70
C ASP A 114 21.42 1.10 -2.42
N GLU A 115 21.09 0.17 -3.29
CA GLU A 115 19.95 0.25 -4.21
C GLU A 115 19.02 -0.95 -4.05
N ILE A 116 17.70 -0.66 -4.12
CA ILE A 116 16.64 -1.68 -4.17
C ILE A 116 15.84 -1.45 -5.45
N ILE A 117 15.67 -2.49 -6.26
CA ILE A 117 14.80 -2.44 -7.44
C ILE A 117 13.36 -2.69 -6.99
N VAL A 118 12.44 -1.83 -7.44
CA VAL A 118 11.02 -1.91 -7.08
C VAL A 118 10.16 -1.69 -8.31
N PRO A 119 9.28 -2.65 -8.69
CA PRO A 119 8.26 -2.41 -9.70
C PRO A 119 7.34 -1.26 -9.29
N GLU A 120 7.20 -0.26 -10.16
CA GLU A 120 6.30 0.87 -9.94
C GLU A 120 5.07 0.82 -10.85
N PRO A 121 3.89 1.29 -10.40
CA PRO A 121 3.66 2.01 -9.14
C PRO A 121 3.74 1.09 -7.92
N ALA A 122 4.29 1.61 -6.82
CA ALA A 122 4.55 0.87 -5.59
C ALA A 122 3.98 1.59 -4.36
N TYR A 123 3.85 0.89 -3.25
CA TYR A 123 3.39 1.51 -2.01
C TYR A 123 4.31 2.67 -1.62
N ALA A 124 3.74 3.87 -1.56
CA ALA A 124 4.48 5.13 -1.45
C ALA A 124 5.46 5.21 -0.26
N ASN A 125 5.18 4.48 0.83
CA ASN A 125 6.06 4.52 2.00
C ASN A 125 7.37 3.74 1.81
N TYR A 126 7.50 2.89 0.78
CA TYR A 126 8.78 2.19 0.53
C TYR A 126 9.91 3.18 0.27
N MET A 127 9.62 4.29 -0.44
CA MET A 127 10.59 5.37 -0.63
C MET A 127 11.04 5.98 0.71
N ALA A 128 10.08 6.25 1.61
CA ALA A 128 10.38 6.79 2.93
C ALA A 128 11.25 5.84 3.76
N PHE A 129 11.00 4.53 3.70
CA PHE A 129 11.82 3.52 4.38
C PHE A 129 13.22 3.42 3.78
N ALA A 130 13.35 3.46 2.44
CA ALA A 130 14.65 3.47 1.78
C ALA A 130 15.48 4.71 2.17
N ILE A 131 14.89 5.91 2.12
CA ILE A 131 15.53 7.15 2.58
C ILE A 131 15.94 7.03 4.05
N SER A 132 15.09 6.46 4.91
CA SER A 132 15.41 6.27 6.34
C SER A 132 16.61 5.36 6.55
N ALA A 133 16.79 4.34 5.72
CA ALA A 133 17.93 3.44 5.73
C ALA A 133 19.17 4.02 4.99
N GLY A 134 19.03 5.17 4.31
CA GLY A 134 20.10 5.76 3.50
C GLY A 134 20.23 5.14 2.11
N ALA A 135 19.32 4.29 1.72
CA ALA A 135 19.29 3.58 0.43
C ALA A 135 18.44 4.30 -0.62
N LYS A 136 18.52 3.84 -1.87
CA LYS A 136 17.77 4.38 -3.01
C LYS A 136 16.85 3.34 -3.60
N ILE A 137 15.63 3.77 -3.99
CA ILE A 137 14.77 2.97 -4.85
C ILE A 137 15.19 3.21 -6.30
N VAL A 138 15.38 2.12 -7.02
CA VAL A 138 15.58 2.07 -8.47
C VAL A 138 14.30 1.50 -9.07
N PRO A 139 13.45 2.32 -9.70
CA PRO A 139 12.16 1.86 -10.20
C PRO A 139 12.30 1.05 -11.48
N VAL A 140 11.49 0.00 -11.62
CA VAL A 140 11.23 -0.67 -12.89
C VAL A 140 9.75 -0.48 -13.23
N ARG A 141 9.48 0.03 -14.45
CA ARG A 141 8.15 0.50 -14.81
C ARG A 141 7.23 -0.65 -15.22
N SER A 142 6.10 -0.81 -14.55
CA SER A 142 4.91 -1.49 -15.09
C SER A 142 3.89 -0.47 -15.62
N SER A 143 2.87 -0.92 -16.33
CA SER A 143 1.91 -0.01 -16.95
C SER A 143 0.46 -0.47 -16.80
N ILE A 144 -0.45 0.50 -16.84
CA ILE A 144 -1.89 0.23 -16.74
C ILE A 144 -2.40 -0.55 -17.97
N GLU A 145 -1.78 -0.38 -19.14
CA GLU A 145 -2.14 -1.06 -20.38
C GLU A 145 -1.90 -2.58 -20.31
N THR A 146 -0.90 -3.00 -19.53
CA THR A 146 -0.61 -4.42 -19.25
C THR A 146 -1.31 -4.92 -17.97
N GLY A 147 -2.18 -4.10 -17.36
CA GLY A 147 -2.78 -4.40 -16.06
C GLY A 147 -1.76 -4.42 -14.91
N PHE A 148 -0.62 -3.77 -15.10
CA PHE A 148 0.51 -3.73 -14.16
C PHE A 148 1.21 -5.08 -13.96
N ALA A 149 1.25 -5.92 -15.00
CA ALA A 149 2.05 -7.15 -15.03
C ALA A 149 3.53 -6.84 -14.72
N LEU A 150 4.25 -7.87 -14.23
CA LEU A 150 5.69 -7.76 -14.01
C LEU A 150 6.36 -7.32 -15.32
N PRO A 151 7.18 -6.27 -15.29
CA PRO A 151 8.02 -5.91 -16.43
C PRO A 151 8.91 -7.08 -16.87
N GLU A 152 9.32 -7.07 -18.15
CA GLU A 152 10.23 -8.09 -18.66
C GLU A 152 11.50 -8.14 -17.81
N ILE A 153 12.01 -9.35 -17.56
CA ILE A 153 13.10 -9.57 -16.60
C ILE A 153 14.40 -8.88 -17.01
N GLU A 154 14.57 -8.66 -18.32
CA GLU A 154 15.69 -7.92 -18.89
C GLU A 154 15.70 -6.45 -18.45
N GLU A 155 14.55 -5.87 -18.18
CA GLU A 155 14.48 -4.50 -17.64
C GLU A 155 15.03 -4.43 -16.22
N PHE A 156 14.80 -5.47 -15.40
CA PHE A 156 15.44 -5.57 -14.09
C PHE A 156 16.95 -5.74 -14.21
N GLU A 157 17.41 -6.62 -15.12
CA GLU A 157 18.84 -6.87 -15.29
C GLU A 157 19.64 -5.62 -15.70
N LYS A 158 19.05 -4.75 -16.54
CA LYS A 158 19.67 -3.47 -16.93
C LYS A 158 19.87 -2.51 -15.75
N LEU A 159 19.06 -2.65 -14.69
CA LEU A 159 19.11 -1.79 -13.51
C LEU A 159 20.04 -2.33 -12.42
N ILE A 160 20.52 -3.57 -12.53
CA ILE A 160 21.40 -4.17 -11.52
C ILE A 160 22.79 -3.54 -11.61
N THR A 161 23.25 -3.01 -10.50
CA THR A 161 24.59 -2.44 -10.30
C THR A 161 25.30 -3.15 -9.13
N PRO A 162 26.59 -2.92 -8.90
CA PRO A 162 27.26 -3.43 -7.69
C PRO A 162 26.68 -2.93 -6.37
N ARG A 163 25.80 -1.91 -6.40
CA ARG A 163 25.09 -1.37 -5.22
C ARG A 163 23.71 -2.00 -5.03
N THR A 164 23.22 -2.71 -6.01
CA THR A 164 21.91 -3.38 -5.90
C THR A 164 21.99 -4.51 -4.88
N LYS A 165 21.16 -4.45 -3.84
CA LYS A 165 21.10 -5.45 -2.76
C LYS A 165 19.86 -6.32 -2.80
N GLY A 166 18.82 -5.88 -3.47
CA GLY A 166 17.59 -6.67 -3.52
C GLY A 166 16.51 -6.10 -4.41
N ILE A 167 15.46 -6.90 -4.52
CA ILE A 167 14.21 -6.56 -5.21
C ILE A 167 13.10 -6.55 -4.16
N LEU A 168 12.26 -5.52 -4.17
CA LEU A 168 11.07 -5.44 -3.32
C LEU A 168 9.82 -5.59 -4.19
N ILE A 169 8.96 -6.53 -3.83
CA ILE A 169 7.64 -6.69 -4.40
C ILE A 169 6.56 -6.61 -3.32
N CYS A 170 5.35 -6.22 -3.70
CA CYS A 170 4.13 -6.36 -2.90
C CYS A 170 3.20 -7.32 -3.63
N ASN A 171 2.85 -8.43 -3.00
CA ASN A 171 2.08 -9.51 -3.63
C ASN A 171 0.99 -10.04 -2.69
N PRO A 172 -0.29 -9.78 -2.98
CA PRO A 172 -0.89 -8.90 -4.00
C PRO A 172 -0.48 -7.43 -3.85
N ASN A 173 -0.46 -6.69 -4.97
CA ASN A 173 0.15 -5.37 -5.03
C ASN A 173 -0.75 -4.25 -4.47
N ASN A 174 -0.15 -3.34 -3.74
CA ASN A 174 -0.65 -2.00 -3.45
C ASN A 174 0.28 -1.00 -4.19
N PRO A 175 -0.22 -0.25 -5.19
CA PRO A 175 -1.61 0.21 -5.37
C PRO A 175 -2.46 -0.54 -6.41
N THR A 176 -1.92 -1.44 -7.20
CA THR A 176 -2.54 -1.89 -8.45
C THR A 176 -3.54 -3.03 -8.31
N GLY A 177 -3.46 -3.79 -7.22
CA GLY A 177 -4.21 -5.03 -7.06
C GLY A 177 -3.69 -6.19 -7.95
N TYR A 178 -2.53 -6.02 -8.58
CA TYR A 178 -1.91 -7.09 -9.37
C TYR A 178 -1.48 -8.25 -8.46
N LEU A 179 -1.62 -9.47 -8.96
CA LEU A 179 -1.17 -10.70 -8.31
C LEU A 179 -0.20 -11.41 -9.25
N TYR A 180 1.05 -11.55 -8.81
CA TYR A 180 2.09 -12.18 -9.63
C TYR A 180 1.78 -13.66 -9.89
N THR A 181 1.98 -14.05 -11.14
CA THR A 181 1.84 -15.43 -11.61
C THR A 181 3.03 -16.29 -11.17
N GLN A 182 2.87 -17.62 -11.19
CA GLN A 182 3.99 -18.55 -10.92
C GLN A 182 5.17 -18.32 -11.85
N LYS A 183 4.90 -18.00 -13.14
CA LYS A 183 5.95 -17.70 -14.12
C LYS A 183 6.75 -16.47 -13.70
N GLU A 184 6.09 -15.38 -13.35
CA GLU A 184 6.74 -14.14 -12.91
C GLU A 184 7.54 -14.34 -11.62
N MET A 185 6.96 -15.05 -10.63
CA MET A 185 7.66 -15.38 -9.40
C MET A 185 8.90 -16.23 -9.65
N ASN A 186 8.85 -17.17 -10.58
CA ASN A 186 10.03 -17.97 -11.00
C ASN A 186 11.11 -17.11 -11.66
N LEU A 187 10.73 -16.16 -12.53
CA LEU A 187 11.67 -15.22 -13.14
C LEU A 187 12.39 -14.37 -12.07
N LEU A 188 11.64 -13.87 -11.08
CA LEU A 188 12.23 -13.12 -9.95
C LEU A 188 13.17 -14.01 -9.13
N ARG A 189 12.80 -15.27 -8.85
CA ARG A 189 13.68 -16.24 -8.17
C ARG A 189 15.01 -16.41 -8.92
N ASP A 190 14.93 -16.65 -10.21
CA ASP A 190 16.12 -16.93 -11.02
C ASP A 190 17.05 -15.71 -11.08
N LEU A 191 16.48 -14.50 -11.16
CA LEU A 191 17.22 -13.25 -11.10
C LEU A 191 17.88 -13.03 -9.72
N VAL A 192 17.14 -13.21 -8.64
CA VAL A 192 17.62 -13.10 -7.25
C VAL A 192 18.77 -14.08 -7.01
N LYS A 193 18.61 -15.32 -7.45
CA LYS A 193 19.64 -16.36 -7.33
C LYS A 193 20.89 -16.04 -8.16
N LYS A 194 20.71 -15.56 -9.40
CA LYS A 194 21.80 -15.23 -10.32
C LYS A 194 22.70 -14.12 -9.79
N HIS A 195 22.11 -13.12 -9.14
CA HIS A 195 22.81 -11.91 -8.70
C HIS A 195 23.05 -11.84 -7.19
N ASP A 196 22.71 -12.91 -6.45
CA ASP A 196 22.83 -13.01 -4.99
C ASP A 196 22.15 -11.83 -4.25
N LEU A 197 20.89 -11.56 -4.60
CA LEU A 197 20.10 -10.46 -4.09
C LEU A 197 19.14 -10.93 -2.98
N PHE A 198 18.67 -10.02 -2.13
CA PHE A 198 17.50 -10.24 -1.30
C PHE A 198 16.21 -10.10 -2.10
N LEU A 199 15.21 -10.94 -1.80
CA LEU A 199 13.82 -10.74 -2.23
C LEU A 199 12.98 -10.31 -1.03
N TYR A 200 12.66 -9.01 -0.97
CA TYR A 200 11.71 -8.49 0.01
C TYR A 200 10.31 -8.67 -0.56
N SER A 201 9.48 -9.47 0.10
CA SER A 201 8.12 -9.76 -0.33
C SER A 201 7.12 -9.25 0.72
N ASP A 202 6.44 -8.16 0.40
CA ASP A 202 5.34 -7.64 1.21
C ASP A 202 4.06 -8.42 0.87
N GLU A 203 3.62 -9.28 1.79
CA GLU A 203 2.53 -10.22 1.59
C GLU A 203 1.30 -9.93 2.47
N VAL A 204 1.13 -8.69 2.91
CA VAL A 204 0.06 -8.28 3.84
C VAL A 204 -1.37 -8.47 3.29
N TYR A 205 -1.53 -8.72 1.99
CA TYR A 205 -2.81 -8.92 1.32
C TYR A 205 -3.06 -10.37 0.87
N ARG A 206 -2.28 -11.34 1.34
CA ARG A 206 -2.31 -12.75 0.85
C ARG A 206 -3.69 -13.41 0.94
N GLU A 207 -4.54 -13.01 1.87
CA GLU A 207 -5.92 -13.53 2.00
C GLU A 207 -6.87 -13.01 0.90
N PHE A 208 -6.49 -11.92 0.24
CA PHE A 208 -7.32 -11.23 -0.75
C PHE A 208 -6.83 -11.52 -2.17
N CYS A 209 -6.85 -12.80 -2.58
CA CYS A 209 -6.50 -13.28 -3.92
C CYS A 209 -7.74 -13.81 -4.61
N TYR A 210 -8.14 -13.19 -5.73
CA TYR A 210 -9.44 -13.40 -6.36
C TYR A 210 -9.39 -14.31 -7.60
N THR A 211 -8.28 -14.99 -7.84
CA THR A 211 -8.09 -15.84 -9.02
C THR A 211 -8.67 -17.26 -8.86
N GLY A 212 -9.00 -17.66 -7.63
CA GLY A 212 -9.35 -19.05 -7.31
C GLY A 212 -8.15 -20.01 -7.29
N ALA A 213 -6.95 -19.56 -7.68
CA ALA A 213 -5.71 -20.33 -7.57
C ALA A 213 -5.09 -20.17 -6.16
N PRO A 214 -4.29 -21.15 -5.71
CA PRO A 214 -3.53 -21.02 -4.48
C PRO A 214 -2.60 -19.79 -4.52
N TYR A 215 -2.46 -19.12 -3.39
CA TYR A 215 -1.52 -18.02 -3.23
C TYR A 215 -0.06 -18.49 -3.36
N ILE A 216 0.76 -17.70 -4.04
CA ILE A 216 2.19 -17.97 -4.22
C ILE A 216 2.99 -17.02 -3.36
N SER A 217 3.55 -17.53 -2.26
CA SER A 217 4.49 -16.79 -1.41
C SER A 217 5.90 -16.84 -1.97
N ALA A 218 6.73 -15.84 -1.63
CA ALA A 218 8.16 -15.90 -1.93
C ALA A 218 8.86 -17.11 -1.28
N PHE A 219 8.36 -17.64 -0.17
CA PHE A 219 8.87 -18.88 0.43
C PHE A 219 8.52 -20.18 -0.33
N HIS A 220 7.68 -20.12 -1.36
CA HIS A 220 7.47 -21.24 -2.28
C HIS A 220 8.53 -21.32 -3.39
N LEU A 221 9.45 -20.36 -3.44
CA LEU A 221 10.51 -20.28 -4.46
C LEU A 221 11.74 -21.05 -4.01
N GLU A 222 11.89 -22.26 -4.52
CA GLU A 222 12.98 -23.17 -4.14
C GLU A 222 14.37 -22.63 -4.49
N GLY A 223 15.30 -22.77 -3.55
CA GLY A 223 16.73 -22.48 -3.69
C GLY A 223 17.09 -21.01 -3.50
N ILE A 224 16.19 -20.18 -2.94
CA ILE A 224 16.44 -18.81 -2.47
C ILE A 224 15.86 -18.56 -1.06
N GLU A 225 15.55 -19.58 -0.29
CA GLU A 225 14.85 -19.47 0.99
C GLU A 225 15.58 -18.57 1.99
N GLU A 226 16.92 -18.57 1.98
CA GLU A 226 17.73 -17.69 2.82
C GLU A 226 17.81 -16.25 2.30
N GLN A 227 17.46 -16.01 1.02
CA GLN A 227 17.45 -14.68 0.42
C GLN A 227 16.09 -13.98 0.58
N VAL A 228 15.05 -14.72 0.99
CA VAL A 228 13.71 -14.18 1.20
C VAL A 228 13.59 -13.45 2.53
N VAL A 229 13.05 -12.23 2.45
CA VAL A 229 12.57 -11.46 3.60
C VAL A 229 11.08 -11.18 3.38
N LEU A 230 10.23 -11.95 4.07
CA LEU A 230 8.79 -11.80 3.97
C LEU A 230 8.31 -10.79 5.02
N ILE A 231 7.51 -9.84 4.58
CA ILE A 231 6.84 -8.83 5.41
C ILE A 231 5.36 -9.18 5.52
N ASP A 232 4.83 -9.19 6.74
CA ASP A 232 3.44 -9.48 6.99
C ASP A 232 2.83 -8.53 8.04
N SER A 233 1.49 -8.48 8.09
CA SER A 233 0.75 -7.72 9.10
C SER A 233 -0.67 -8.27 9.27
N VAL A 234 -1.15 -8.28 10.49
CA VAL A 234 -2.56 -8.60 10.81
C VAL A 234 -3.52 -7.47 10.42
N SER A 235 -2.99 -6.27 10.13
CA SER A 235 -3.76 -5.05 9.89
C SER A 235 -4.86 -5.19 8.85
N LYS A 236 -4.62 -6.00 7.81
CA LYS A 236 -5.53 -6.08 6.66
C LYS A 236 -6.50 -7.25 6.80
N ARG A 237 -5.99 -8.43 7.19
CA ARG A 237 -6.79 -9.65 7.30
C ARG A 237 -7.85 -9.60 8.40
N TYR A 238 -7.59 -8.86 9.49
CA TYR A 238 -8.51 -8.79 10.64
C TYR A 238 -9.05 -7.38 10.90
N SER A 239 -8.89 -6.45 9.95
CA SER A 239 -9.30 -5.04 10.14
C SER A 239 -8.71 -4.40 11.42
N GLU A 240 -7.46 -4.72 11.72
CA GLU A 240 -6.76 -4.37 12.96
C GLU A 240 -5.62 -3.37 12.73
N CYS A 241 -5.80 -2.41 11.84
CA CYS A 241 -4.74 -1.45 11.51
C CYS A 241 -4.20 -0.70 12.73
N GLY A 242 -5.06 -0.45 13.73
CA GLY A 242 -4.74 0.35 14.93
C GLY A 242 -3.90 -0.38 15.97
N ILE A 243 -3.88 -1.72 16.01
CA ILE A 243 -3.12 -2.47 17.02
C ILE A 243 -1.62 -2.52 16.74
N ARG A 244 -1.20 -2.18 15.50
CA ARG A 244 0.20 -2.08 15.09
C ARG A 244 0.99 -3.38 15.29
N VAL A 245 0.51 -4.49 14.75
CA VAL A 245 1.20 -5.79 14.78
C VAL A 245 1.46 -6.28 13.35
N GLY A 246 2.71 -6.62 13.10
CA GLY A 246 3.20 -7.24 11.88
C GLY A 246 4.31 -8.23 12.18
N ALA A 247 4.95 -8.73 11.15
CA ALA A 247 6.07 -9.65 11.28
C ALA A 247 7.07 -9.48 10.15
N LEU A 248 8.35 -9.68 10.48
CA LEU A 248 9.44 -9.94 9.56
C LEU A 248 9.78 -11.41 9.67
N ILE A 249 9.79 -12.11 8.56
CA ILE A 249 10.08 -13.54 8.52
C ILE A 249 11.23 -13.80 7.55
N THR A 250 12.26 -14.50 8.03
CA THR A 250 13.40 -14.89 7.19
C THR A 250 14.09 -16.13 7.74
N LYS A 251 14.59 -16.99 6.84
CA LYS A 251 15.44 -18.14 7.19
C LYS A 251 16.93 -17.80 7.27
N HIS A 252 17.31 -16.57 6.86
CA HIS A 252 18.69 -16.10 6.87
C HIS A 252 19.18 -15.88 8.32
N LYS A 253 20.00 -16.78 8.82
CA LYS A 253 20.43 -16.81 10.24
C LYS A 253 21.12 -15.54 10.70
N GLU A 254 22.04 -15.01 9.88
CA GLU A 254 22.78 -13.80 10.25
C GLU A 254 21.89 -12.56 10.21
N LEU A 255 20.98 -12.46 9.23
CA LEU A 255 20.01 -11.38 9.19
C LEU A 255 19.13 -11.39 10.44
N LYS A 256 18.61 -12.54 10.86
CA LYS A 256 17.81 -12.65 12.10
C LYS A 256 18.55 -12.10 13.31
N LYS A 257 19.82 -12.49 13.50
CA LYS A 257 20.65 -11.99 14.62
C LYS A 257 20.79 -10.47 14.59
N ASN A 258 20.92 -9.88 13.40
CA ASN A 258 21.07 -8.44 13.26
C ASN A 258 19.75 -7.72 13.45
N VAL A 259 18.64 -8.21 12.90
CA VAL A 259 17.30 -7.64 13.12
C VAL A 259 16.93 -7.65 14.62
N ILE A 260 17.28 -8.69 15.36
CA ILE A 260 17.04 -8.75 16.81
C ILE A 260 17.70 -7.59 17.55
N LYS A 261 18.87 -7.10 17.11
CA LYS A 261 19.53 -5.94 17.75
C LYS A 261 18.69 -4.66 17.59
N PHE A 262 18.05 -4.46 16.43
CA PHE A 262 17.10 -3.36 16.24
C PHE A 262 15.85 -3.54 17.11
N CYS A 263 15.34 -4.78 17.21
CA CYS A 263 14.23 -5.09 18.11
C CYS A 263 14.57 -4.80 19.57
N GLN A 264 15.78 -5.11 20.02
CA GLN A 264 16.26 -4.81 21.37
C GLN A 264 16.39 -3.29 21.60
N ALA A 265 16.86 -2.53 20.62
CA ALA A 265 16.93 -1.07 20.68
C ALA A 265 15.54 -0.43 20.77
N ARG A 266 14.54 -0.99 20.08
CA ARG A 266 13.14 -0.58 20.17
C ARG A 266 12.45 -1.09 21.45
N LEU A 267 13.03 -2.05 22.17
CA LEU A 267 12.56 -2.78 23.34
C LEU A 267 11.63 -3.96 22.98
N SER A 268 10.33 -3.71 22.74
CA SER A 268 9.36 -4.76 22.41
C SER A 268 8.26 -4.27 21.49
N PRO A 269 7.58 -5.16 20.75
CA PRO A 269 6.34 -4.79 20.07
C PRO A 269 5.22 -4.48 21.07
N PRO A 270 4.14 -3.77 20.66
CA PRO A 270 3.04 -3.41 21.56
C PRO A 270 2.39 -4.64 22.20
N LEU A 271 2.48 -4.78 23.52
CA LEU A 271 1.94 -5.95 24.25
C LEU A 271 0.44 -6.13 24.02
N LEU A 272 -0.36 -5.06 24.16
CA LEU A 272 -1.81 -5.15 23.96
C LEU A 272 -2.18 -5.52 22.53
N GLY A 273 -1.44 -4.96 21.55
CA GLY A 273 -1.62 -5.32 20.15
C GLY A 273 -1.33 -6.80 19.90
N GLN A 274 -0.29 -7.35 20.49
CA GLN A 274 0.05 -8.78 20.37
C GLN A 274 -1.03 -9.68 20.97
N ILE A 275 -1.62 -9.31 22.12
CA ILE A 275 -2.73 -10.04 22.73
C ILE A 275 -3.95 -10.10 21.79
N VAL A 276 -4.31 -8.96 21.19
CA VAL A 276 -5.41 -8.91 20.21
C VAL A 276 -5.09 -9.75 18.98
N ALA A 277 -3.91 -9.55 18.37
CA ALA A 277 -3.50 -10.30 17.19
C ALA A 277 -3.50 -11.81 17.41
N GLU A 278 -2.99 -12.26 18.59
CA GLU A 278 -2.98 -13.66 18.96
C GLU A 278 -4.37 -14.27 19.07
N ALA A 279 -5.33 -13.52 19.64
CA ALA A 279 -6.73 -13.94 19.73
C ALA A 279 -7.41 -13.96 18.35
N SER A 280 -7.13 -12.95 17.51
CA SER A 280 -7.75 -12.82 16.19
C SER A 280 -7.33 -13.92 15.20
N ILE A 281 -6.16 -14.56 15.40
CA ILE A 281 -5.76 -15.75 14.61
C ILE A 281 -6.74 -16.92 14.83
N ASP A 282 -7.40 -16.97 15.97
CA ASP A 282 -8.43 -17.97 16.31
C ASP A 282 -9.85 -17.53 15.87
N ALA A 283 -9.96 -16.46 15.06
CA ALA A 283 -11.26 -16.06 14.52
C ALA A 283 -11.96 -17.23 13.84
N PRO A 284 -13.29 -17.32 13.94
CA PRO A 284 -14.06 -18.36 13.26
C PRO A 284 -13.74 -18.44 11.76
N ALA A 285 -13.73 -19.63 11.20
CA ALA A 285 -13.34 -19.85 9.79
C ALA A 285 -14.22 -19.09 8.79
N ASP A 286 -15.48 -18.83 9.14
CA ASP A 286 -16.43 -18.07 8.34
C ASP A 286 -16.10 -16.56 8.29
N TYR A 287 -15.39 -16.00 9.29
CA TYR A 287 -14.97 -14.60 9.27
C TYR A 287 -14.15 -14.27 8.02
N MET A 288 -13.13 -15.05 7.72
CA MET A 288 -12.29 -14.82 6.54
C MET A 288 -13.05 -15.05 5.24
N LEU A 289 -13.94 -16.06 5.19
CA LEU A 289 -14.76 -16.33 4.02
C LEU A 289 -15.76 -15.18 3.77
N MET A 290 -16.42 -14.69 4.81
CA MET A 290 -17.33 -13.54 4.73
C MET A 290 -16.56 -12.28 4.24
N THR A 291 -15.43 -11.99 4.85
CA THR A 291 -14.57 -10.84 4.46
C THR A 291 -14.12 -10.93 3.01
N TYR A 292 -13.68 -12.11 2.58
CA TYR A 292 -13.27 -12.37 1.20
C TYR A 292 -14.42 -12.15 0.21
N ASN A 293 -15.59 -12.72 0.48
CA ASN A 293 -16.75 -12.59 -0.39
C ASN A 293 -17.21 -11.14 -0.51
N GLU A 294 -17.20 -10.40 0.59
CA GLU A 294 -17.54 -8.97 0.60
C GLU A 294 -16.59 -8.18 -0.32
N TYR A 295 -15.27 -8.42 -0.24
CA TYR A 295 -14.32 -7.73 -1.13
C TYR A 295 -14.41 -8.17 -2.59
N VAL A 296 -14.78 -9.41 -2.89
CA VAL A 296 -15.10 -9.87 -4.25
C VAL A 296 -16.24 -9.04 -4.84
N GLU A 297 -17.33 -8.85 -4.07
CA GLU A 297 -18.49 -8.06 -4.49
C GLU A 297 -18.16 -6.57 -4.65
N ARG A 298 -17.47 -5.98 -3.69
CA ARG A 298 -17.06 -4.57 -3.73
C ARG A 298 -16.13 -4.30 -4.93
N ARG A 299 -15.15 -5.19 -5.16
CA ARG A 299 -14.23 -5.12 -6.30
C ARG A 299 -14.99 -5.09 -7.61
N LYS A 300 -15.84 -6.07 -7.83
CA LYS A 300 -16.64 -6.17 -9.07
C LYS A 300 -17.50 -4.92 -9.26
N PHE A 301 -18.22 -4.52 -8.23
CA PHE A 301 -19.12 -3.37 -8.28
C PHE A 301 -18.37 -2.08 -8.63
N LEU A 302 -17.23 -1.82 -7.94
CA LEU A 302 -16.44 -0.62 -8.17
C LEU A 302 -15.81 -0.60 -9.57
N VAL A 303 -15.14 -1.69 -9.99
CA VAL A 303 -14.44 -1.74 -11.29
C VAL A 303 -15.42 -1.64 -12.44
N ASP A 304 -16.54 -2.35 -12.37
CA ASP A 304 -17.60 -2.23 -13.38
C ASP A 304 -18.17 -0.81 -13.44
N GLY A 305 -18.33 -0.17 -12.27
CA GLY A 305 -18.81 1.21 -12.17
C GLY A 305 -17.84 2.21 -12.77
N LEU A 306 -16.56 2.12 -12.45
CA LEU A 306 -15.50 2.98 -12.97
C LEU A 306 -15.38 2.88 -14.50
N ASN A 307 -15.36 1.65 -15.03
CA ASN A 307 -15.23 1.40 -16.47
C ASN A 307 -16.50 1.79 -17.30
N ARG A 308 -17.61 2.14 -16.62
CA ARG A 308 -18.79 2.74 -17.28
C ARG A 308 -18.72 4.27 -17.37
N ILE A 309 -17.80 4.91 -16.64
CA ILE A 309 -17.60 6.35 -16.73
C ILE A 309 -16.77 6.64 -17.99
N PRO A 310 -17.27 7.48 -18.93
CA PRO A 310 -16.55 7.75 -20.17
C PRO A 310 -15.12 8.26 -19.92
N GLY A 311 -14.16 7.68 -20.61
CA GLY A 311 -12.74 8.04 -20.48
C GLY A 311 -12.01 7.48 -19.27
N CYS A 312 -12.69 6.82 -18.34
CA CYS A 312 -12.05 6.09 -17.23
C CYS A 312 -11.69 4.67 -17.66
N TYR A 313 -10.54 4.20 -17.19
CA TYR A 313 -10.12 2.81 -17.36
C TYR A 313 -9.46 2.28 -16.08
N SER A 314 -9.93 1.14 -15.61
CA SER A 314 -9.38 0.39 -14.49
C SER A 314 -9.17 -1.06 -14.90
N PRO A 315 -7.94 -1.61 -14.84
CA PRO A 315 -7.72 -3.05 -14.94
C PRO A 315 -8.49 -3.77 -13.83
N ILE A 316 -8.79 -5.04 -14.04
CA ILE A 316 -9.42 -5.87 -13.00
C ILE A 316 -8.35 -6.29 -12.00
N PRO A 317 -8.39 -5.81 -10.73
CA PRO A 317 -7.42 -6.25 -9.74
C PRO A 317 -7.62 -7.72 -9.39
N MET A 318 -6.52 -8.46 -9.31
CA MET A 318 -6.52 -9.89 -9.03
C MET A 318 -6.32 -10.19 -7.54
N GLY A 319 -5.98 -9.17 -6.75
CA GLY A 319 -5.80 -9.26 -5.30
C GLY A 319 -5.86 -7.90 -4.60
N ALA A 320 -5.59 -7.90 -3.29
CA ALA A 320 -5.69 -6.75 -2.38
C ALA A 320 -7.12 -6.14 -2.40
N PHE A 321 -7.25 -4.86 -2.09
CA PHE A 321 -8.52 -4.13 -2.16
C PHE A 321 -8.32 -2.70 -2.73
N TYR A 322 -7.44 -2.62 -3.75
CA TYR A 322 -7.14 -1.40 -4.50
C TYR A 322 -7.22 -1.64 -5.99
N THR A 323 -7.44 -0.55 -6.69
CA THR A 323 -7.18 -0.47 -8.13
C THR A 323 -6.59 0.88 -8.46
N VAL A 324 -5.81 0.96 -9.54
CA VAL A 324 -5.41 2.20 -10.18
C VAL A 324 -6.34 2.44 -11.36
N VAL A 325 -6.80 3.67 -11.48
CA VAL A 325 -7.75 4.10 -12.50
C VAL A 325 -7.13 5.26 -13.25
N SER A 326 -7.07 5.18 -14.58
CA SER A 326 -6.85 6.35 -15.40
C SER A 326 -8.14 7.16 -15.56
N LEU A 327 -8.02 8.46 -15.40
CA LEU A 327 -9.14 9.42 -15.52
C LEU A 327 -8.94 10.29 -16.76
N PRO A 328 -10.00 10.81 -17.37
CA PRO A 328 -9.93 11.76 -18.49
C PRO A 328 -9.57 13.16 -18.00
N VAL A 329 -8.43 13.29 -17.31
CA VAL A 329 -7.92 14.56 -16.76
C VAL A 329 -6.44 14.72 -17.10
N ASP A 330 -5.96 15.96 -17.18
CA ASP A 330 -4.56 16.26 -17.46
C ASP A 330 -3.66 16.05 -16.23
N ASP A 331 -4.23 16.27 -15.03
CA ASP A 331 -3.52 16.24 -13.75
C ASP A 331 -4.45 15.77 -12.64
N ALA A 332 -4.27 14.52 -12.24
CA ALA A 332 -5.06 13.89 -11.17
C ALA A 332 -4.77 14.48 -9.78
N ASP A 333 -3.58 15.02 -9.54
CA ASP A 333 -3.26 15.73 -8.28
C ASP A 333 -4.14 16.97 -8.15
N ARG A 334 -4.22 17.80 -9.20
CA ARG A 334 -5.09 18.96 -9.23
C ARG A 334 -6.56 18.60 -9.17
N PHE A 335 -6.97 17.56 -9.88
CA PHE A 335 -8.35 17.07 -9.86
C PHE A 335 -8.77 16.59 -8.46
N CYS A 336 -7.96 15.77 -7.80
CA CYS A 336 -8.25 15.31 -6.44
C CYS A 336 -8.27 16.48 -5.42
N GLN A 337 -7.39 17.47 -5.60
CA GLN A 337 -7.40 18.68 -4.79
C GLN A 337 -8.71 19.46 -4.99
N TRP A 338 -9.08 19.73 -6.25
CA TRP A 338 -10.30 20.45 -6.61
C TRP A 338 -11.57 19.74 -6.10
N CYS A 339 -11.64 18.42 -6.20
CA CYS A 339 -12.75 17.64 -5.63
C CYS A 339 -12.99 17.95 -4.14
N LEU A 340 -11.93 18.22 -3.37
CA LEU A 340 -12.03 18.46 -1.94
C LEU A 340 -12.17 19.94 -1.56
N SER A 341 -11.62 20.86 -2.38
CA SER A 341 -11.63 22.30 -2.09
C SER A 341 -12.87 23.00 -2.62
N ASP A 342 -13.27 22.69 -3.85
CA ASP A 342 -14.20 23.54 -4.63
C ASP A 342 -15.41 22.80 -5.19
N PHE A 343 -15.34 21.46 -5.35
CA PHE A 343 -16.42 20.68 -5.92
C PHE A 343 -17.28 20.02 -4.85
N GLU A 344 -18.58 20.07 -5.06
CA GLU A 344 -19.57 19.26 -4.37
C GLU A 344 -20.76 18.94 -5.27
N TYR A 345 -21.34 17.76 -5.09
CA TYR A 345 -22.59 17.35 -5.69
C TYR A 345 -23.55 16.89 -4.59
N GLU A 346 -24.68 17.58 -4.44
CA GLU A 346 -25.66 17.33 -3.37
C GLU A 346 -25.04 17.27 -1.96
N GLY A 347 -24.09 18.18 -1.67
CA GLY A 347 -23.40 18.24 -0.40
C GLY A 347 -22.39 17.07 -0.19
N GLN A 348 -21.90 16.46 -1.27
CA GLN A 348 -21.03 15.27 -1.23
C GLN A 348 -19.83 15.43 -2.16
N THR A 349 -18.68 14.85 -1.77
CA THR A 349 -17.47 14.80 -2.60
C THR A 349 -16.70 13.51 -2.40
N VAL A 350 -15.67 13.26 -3.24
CA VAL A 350 -14.81 12.06 -3.18
C VAL A 350 -13.37 12.43 -2.84
N PHE A 351 -12.75 11.59 -2.03
CA PHE A 351 -11.32 11.68 -1.72
C PHE A 351 -10.59 10.45 -2.26
N MET A 352 -9.86 10.60 -3.36
CA MET A 352 -8.99 9.60 -3.97
C MET A 352 -7.51 9.92 -3.70
N ALA A 353 -6.63 8.94 -3.88
CA ALA A 353 -5.19 9.17 -3.78
C ALA A 353 -4.59 9.36 -5.18
N PRO A 354 -4.06 10.55 -5.53
CA PRO A 354 -3.36 10.75 -6.78
C PRO A 354 -2.23 9.73 -6.96
N ALA A 355 -2.13 9.11 -8.13
CA ALA A 355 -1.19 8.02 -8.34
C ALA A 355 0.25 8.49 -8.59
N SER A 356 0.48 9.76 -8.92
CA SER A 356 1.82 10.34 -9.09
C SER A 356 2.77 10.02 -7.93
N GLY A 357 2.25 9.98 -6.69
CA GLY A 357 3.04 9.69 -5.50
C GLY A 357 3.31 8.21 -5.24
N PHE A 358 2.86 7.29 -6.10
CA PHE A 358 3.20 5.86 -6.07
C PHE A 358 4.28 5.51 -7.09
N TYR A 359 4.69 6.48 -7.90
CA TYR A 359 5.80 6.37 -8.85
C TYR A 359 7.02 7.14 -8.33
N THR A 360 8.18 6.54 -8.48
CA THR A 360 9.48 7.18 -8.24
C THR A 360 9.93 7.95 -9.47
N THR A 361 9.56 7.46 -10.67
CA THR A 361 9.86 8.11 -11.95
C THR A 361 9.00 9.36 -12.13
N PRO A 362 9.61 10.55 -12.30
CA PRO A 362 8.86 11.79 -12.48
C PRO A 362 7.97 11.76 -13.73
N GLY A 363 6.77 12.29 -13.59
CA GLY A 363 5.83 12.46 -14.71
C GLY A 363 4.94 11.25 -15.00
N LEU A 364 5.12 10.13 -14.32
CA LEU A 364 4.19 9.00 -14.39
C LEU A 364 2.98 9.21 -13.47
N GLY A 365 1.88 8.51 -13.77
CA GLY A 365 0.65 8.53 -12.97
C GLY A 365 -0.10 9.87 -12.97
N LYS A 366 0.19 10.78 -13.92
CA LYS A 366 -0.39 12.13 -13.95
C LYS A 366 -1.90 12.15 -14.06
N ASN A 367 -2.48 11.22 -14.80
CA ASN A 367 -3.92 11.07 -14.99
C ASN A 367 -4.49 9.87 -14.24
N GLU A 368 -3.74 9.34 -13.28
CA GLU A 368 -4.13 8.14 -12.55
C GLU A 368 -4.44 8.46 -11.08
N VAL A 369 -5.36 7.70 -10.52
CA VAL A 369 -5.68 7.70 -9.09
C VAL A 369 -5.71 6.28 -8.55
N ARG A 370 -5.27 6.08 -7.30
CA ARG A 370 -5.55 4.85 -6.58
C ARG A 370 -6.89 4.99 -5.87
N VAL A 371 -7.74 3.99 -6.03
CA VAL A 371 -9.03 3.85 -5.35
C VAL A 371 -9.01 2.58 -4.49
N ALA A 372 -9.44 2.70 -3.23
CA ALA A 372 -9.64 1.57 -2.32
C ALA A 372 -11.14 1.23 -2.23
N TYR A 373 -11.49 -0.05 -2.38
CA TYR A 373 -12.88 -0.51 -2.27
C TYR A 373 -13.17 -1.08 -0.87
N VAL A 374 -12.82 -0.30 0.15
CA VAL A 374 -12.90 -0.70 1.57
C VAL A 374 -14.17 -0.22 2.28
N ILE A 375 -15.01 0.60 1.64
CA ILE A 375 -16.29 1.06 2.18
C ILE A 375 -17.44 0.22 1.61
N GLU A 376 -18.57 0.23 2.29
CA GLU A 376 -19.76 -0.53 1.91
C GLU A 376 -20.23 -0.25 0.47
N LYS A 377 -20.84 -1.25 -0.17
CA LYS A 377 -21.24 -1.22 -1.58
C LYS A 377 -22.21 -0.06 -1.90
N GLU A 378 -23.12 0.28 -0.99
CA GLU A 378 -24.01 1.43 -1.15
C GLU A 378 -23.25 2.76 -1.18
N GLU A 379 -22.27 2.92 -0.28
CA GLU A 379 -21.40 4.10 -0.23
C GLU A 379 -20.48 4.19 -1.46
N LEU A 380 -20.00 3.04 -1.97
CA LEU A 380 -19.27 2.97 -3.23
C LEU A 380 -20.13 3.45 -4.42
N GLY A 381 -21.42 3.12 -4.44
CA GLY A 381 -22.36 3.55 -5.46
C GLY A 381 -22.52 5.07 -5.48
N LYS A 382 -22.70 5.68 -4.32
CA LYS A 382 -22.77 7.14 -4.17
C LYS A 382 -21.46 7.81 -4.56
N ALA A 383 -20.33 7.24 -4.14
CA ALA A 383 -18.99 7.75 -4.49
C ALA A 383 -18.75 7.72 -6.02
N LEU A 384 -19.17 6.65 -6.70
CA LEU A 384 -19.09 6.55 -8.17
C LEU A 384 -19.95 7.60 -8.87
N GLU A 385 -21.16 7.86 -8.37
CA GLU A 385 -22.02 8.92 -8.91
C GLU A 385 -21.37 10.30 -8.75
N VAL A 386 -20.88 10.61 -7.56
CA VAL A 386 -20.19 11.87 -7.26
C VAL A 386 -18.94 12.02 -8.13
N LEU A 387 -18.14 10.95 -8.30
CA LEU A 387 -16.98 10.97 -9.19
C LEU A 387 -17.37 11.26 -10.65
N ARG A 388 -18.41 10.60 -11.16
CA ARG A 388 -18.91 10.86 -12.51
C ARG A 388 -19.32 12.32 -12.67
N LYS A 389 -20.05 12.89 -11.71
CA LYS A 389 -20.44 14.30 -11.73
C LYS A 389 -19.25 15.26 -11.66
N ALA A 390 -18.22 14.92 -10.89
CA ALA A 390 -16.99 15.69 -10.85
C ALA A 390 -16.26 15.69 -12.20
N LEU A 391 -16.19 14.54 -12.87
CA LEU A 391 -15.59 14.44 -14.21
C LEU A 391 -16.43 15.14 -15.28
N ASP A 392 -17.76 15.07 -15.21
CA ASP A 392 -18.68 15.78 -16.12
C ASP A 392 -18.54 17.31 -15.95
N ALA A 393 -18.35 17.80 -14.72
CA ALA A 393 -18.16 19.21 -14.43
C ALA A 393 -16.78 19.73 -14.90
N GLY A 394 -15.76 18.87 -14.83
CA GLY A 394 -14.37 19.22 -15.11
C GLY A 394 -13.79 20.25 -14.13
N ILE A 395 -12.49 20.43 -14.14
CA ILE A 395 -11.85 21.54 -13.41
C ILE A 395 -12.12 22.83 -14.18
N PRO A 396 -12.70 23.88 -13.56
CA PRO A 396 -12.91 25.17 -14.23
C PRO A 396 -11.57 25.69 -14.77
N THR A 397 -11.51 25.91 -16.06
CA THR A 397 -10.35 26.50 -16.74
C THR A 397 -10.59 27.98 -17.02
N VAL A 398 -9.68 28.82 -16.55
CA VAL A 398 -9.70 30.26 -16.85
C VAL A 398 -8.59 30.54 -17.86
N LEU A 399 -8.96 31.02 -19.04
CA LEU A 399 -8.01 31.49 -20.02
C LEU A 399 -7.59 32.93 -19.70
N LEU A 400 -6.29 33.11 -19.51
CA LEU A 400 -5.70 34.44 -19.33
C LEU A 400 -5.14 34.91 -20.68
N ASP A 401 -5.63 36.06 -21.13
CA ASP A 401 -5.09 36.81 -22.27
C ASP A 401 -5.03 36.08 -23.64
N ARG A 402 -5.83 35.02 -23.83
CA ARG A 402 -5.97 34.33 -25.13
C ARG A 402 -7.41 33.91 -25.39
N ASP A 403 -7.82 34.12 -26.62
CA ASP A 403 -9.10 33.68 -27.14
C ASP A 403 -8.92 32.44 -27.99
N ILE A 404 -9.50 31.31 -27.55
CA ILE A 404 -9.48 30.03 -28.28
C ILE A 404 -10.91 29.79 -28.75
N ALA A 405 -11.15 29.89 -30.05
CA ALA A 405 -12.47 29.68 -30.63
C ALA A 405 -12.98 28.28 -30.37
N GLY A 406 -14.21 28.17 -29.84
CA GLY A 406 -14.91 26.90 -29.62
C GLY A 406 -14.75 26.30 -28.20
N LEU A 407 -14.07 26.98 -27.27
CA LEU A 407 -14.01 26.58 -25.87
C LEU A 407 -14.95 27.47 -25.03
N ASP A 408 -15.86 26.80 -24.32
CA ASP A 408 -16.74 27.46 -23.33
C ASP A 408 -16.06 27.39 -21.93
N VAL A 409 -15.21 28.39 -21.66
CA VAL A 409 -14.44 28.49 -20.39
C VAL A 409 -14.56 29.92 -19.85
N GLY A 410 -14.46 30.05 -18.53
CA GLY A 410 -14.38 31.35 -17.86
C GLY A 410 -13.16 32.16 -18.35
N ARG A 411 -13.33 33.44 -18.60
CA ARG A 411 -12.27 34.32 -19.10
C ARG A 411 -11.94 35.39 -18.07
N VAL A 412 -10.65 35.62 -17.87
CA VAL A 412 -10.12 36.80 -17.19
C VAL A 412 -9.22 37.53 -18.19
N MET A 413 -9.68 38.67 -18.66
CA MET A 413 -8.87 39.55 -19.53
C MET A 413 -8.05 40.49 -18.68
N LEU A 414 -6.75 40.58 -18.95
CA LEU A 414 -5.91 41.62 -18.36
C LEU A 414 -6.21 42.94 -19.02
N ASP A 415 -6.55 43.94 -18.22
CA ASP A 415 -6.76 45.32 -18.71
C ASP A 415 -5.36 45.95 -18.93
N ASN A 416 -4.82 45.74 -20.12
CA ASN A 416 -3.51 46.24 -20.51
C ASN A 416 -3.47 47.75 -20.70
N GLU A 417 -4.61 48.48 -20.72
CA GLU A 417 -4.63 49.93 -20.82
C GLU A 417 -4.30 50.64 -19.51
N ARG A 418 -4.36 49.93 -18.37
CA ARG A 418 -3.99 50.46 -17.03
C ARG A 418 -2.61 50.07 -16.54
N ALA A 419 -1.86 49.27 -17.31
CA ALA A 419 -0.52 48.81 -16.96
C ALA A 419 0.62 49.57 -17.68
N GLY A 420 0.32 50.71 -18.30
CA GLY A 420 1.26 51.62 -18.94
C GLY A 420 1.69 52.80 -18.04
#